data_3a76d45119449e34e59cfd108981970e
#
_entry.id   3a76d45119449e34e59cfd108981970e
#
_cell.length_a   1.000
_cell.length_b   1.000
_cell.length_c   1.000
_cell.angle_alpha   90.00
_cell.angle_beta   90.00
_cell.angle_gamma   90.00
#
_symmetry.space_group_name_H-M   'P 1'
#
loop_
_entity.id
_entity.type
_entity.pdbx_description
1 polymer ?
#
loop_
_entity_poly.entity_id
_entity_poly.type
_entity_poly.pdbx_seq_one_letter_code
_entity_poly.pdbx_strand_id
1 'polypeptide(L)'
;LVRACKGQKEVSCWLLCDHRTLRQYGLGCVAPFPVPFGRHLRTGYLKSGATLADLARATGVDAAALQATVARFNEHAARGEDPDFGKGSKAYNRYQGDALNTPNPCVAPLATGPFYAIKLVVGDIGTFAGLITDERTRVLDAQRQPIPGLYAVGNDRASIMGGNYPGAGITHGPNMTFGFITANHIADQAHNTTAPAVECRVGLP
;
A
#
# COMPACT_ATOMS: atom_id res chain seq x y z
N LEU A 1 -6.86 -10.88 -4.36
CA LEU A 1 -5.87 -11.91 -4.68
C LEU A 1 -6.01 -13.14 -3.77
N VAL A 2 -5.91 -13.00 -2.43
CA VAL A 2 -6.00 -14.12 -1.47
C VAL A 2 -7.25 -14.98 -1.69
N ARG A 3 -8.44 -14.34 -1.83
CA ARG A 3 -9.69 -15.09 -2.10
C ARG A 3 -9.66 -15.85 -3.42
N ALA A 4 -9.10 -15.24 -4.47
CA ALA A 4 -9.01 -15.86 -5.81
C ALA A 4 -8.04 -17.04 -5.86
N CYS A 5 -7.02 -17.03 -4.99
CA CYS A 5 -5.99 -18.08 -4.91
C CYS A 5 -6.25 -19.10 -3.79
N LYS A 6 -7.48 -19.12 -3.20
CA LYS A 6 -7.81 -20.08 -2.14
C LYS A 6 -7.61 -21.52 -2.63
N GLY A 7 -6.79 -22.29 -1.90
CA GLY A 7 -6.44 -23.67 -2.27
C GLY A 7 -5.26 -23.81 -3.25
N GLN A 8 -4.69 -22.75 -3.75
CA GLN A 8 -3.47 -22.76 -4.55
C GLN A 8 -2.24 -22.87 -3.65
N LYS A 9 -1.17 -23.48 -4.18
CA LYS A 9 0.12 -23.57 -3.47
C LYS A 9 0.77 -22.21 -3.24
N GLU A 10 0.51 -21.24 -4.12
CA GLU A 10 1.07 -19.91 -4.06
C GLU A 10 -0.03 -18.88 -4.32
N VAL A 11 -0.03 -17.82 -3.51
CA VAL A 11 -0.93 -16.68 -3.70
C VAL A 11 -0.22 -15.64 -4.55
N SER A 12 -0.40 -15.72 -5.85
CA SER A 12 0.27 -14.84 -6.82
C SER A 12 -0.63 -14.49 -8.01
N CYS A 13 -0.28 -13.45 -8.74
CA CYS A 13 -0.87 -13.08 -10.02
C CYS A 13 0.16 -12.40 -10.91
N TRP A 14 -0.21 -12.13 -12.16
CA TRP A 14 0.61 -11.38 -13.09
C TRP A 14 0.04 -9.99 -13.31
N LEU A 15 0.88 -8.97 -13.19
CA LEU A 15 0.57 -7.60 -13.59
C LEU A 15 1.16 -7.38 -14.99
N LEU A 16 0.29 -7.04 -15.94
CA LEU A 16 0.65 -6.89 -17.34
C LEU A 16 0.63 -5.43 -17.77
N CYS A 17 1.51 -5.09 -18.72
CA CYS A 17 1.45 -3.84 -19.45
C CYS A 17 1.98 -4.00 -20.89
N ASP A 18 1.71 -3.02 -21.73
CA ASP A 18 2.32 -2.87 -23.04
C ASP A 18 3.64 -2.09 -22.99
N HIS A 19 4.32 -1.96 -24.14
CA HIS A 19 5.60 -1.26 -24.21
C HIS A 19 5.49 0.23 -23.88
N ARG A 20 4.42 0.89 -24.31
CA ARG A 20 4.18 2.31 -24.02
C ARG A 20 4.08 2.53 -22.51
N THR A 21 3.24 1.75 -21.85
CA THR A 21 3.03 1.84 -20.40
C THR A 21 4.33 1.58 -19.64
N LEU A 22 5.09 0.53 -20.02
CA LEU A 22 6.38 0.24 -19.39
C LEU A 22 7.36 1.41 -19.51
N ARG A 23 7.43 2.02 -20.70
CA ARG A 23 8.38 3.12 -20.95
C ARG A 23 7.95 4.44 -20.31
N GLN A 24 6.66 4.68 -20.20
CA GLN A 24 6.12 5.92 -19.66
C GLN A 24 6.05 5.92 -18.12
N TYR A 25 5.65 4.80 -17.53
CA TYR A 25 5.37 4.72 -16.09
C TYR A 25 6.26 3.73 -15.33
N GLY A 26 6.93 2.82 -16.02
CA GLY A 26 7.62 1.69 -15.40
C GLY A 26 6.67 0.55 -15.01
N LEU A 27 7.21 -0.47 -14.34
CA LEU A 27 6.45 -1.61 -13.82
C LEU A 27 7.18 -2.25 -12.63
N GLY A 28 6.70 -2.06 -11.44
CA GLY A 28 7.38 -2.51 -10.22
C GLY A 28 8.78 -1.92 -10.08
N CYS A 29 9.82 -2.76 -10.04
CA CYS A 29 11.22 -2.29 -9.99
C CYS A 29 11.78 -1.86 -11.36
N VAL A 30 11.01 -1.98 -12.43
CA VAL A 30 11.43 -1.53 -13.77
C VAL A 30 11.13 -0.04 -13.90
N ALA A 31 12.17 0.78 -13.88
CA ALA A 31 12.02 2.22 -14.02
C ALA A 31 11.62 2.62 -15.47
N PRO A 32 10.90 3.77 -15.64
CA PRO A 32 10.51 4.28 -16.94
C PRO A 32 11.72 4.76 -17.78
N PHE A 33 11.47 5.21 -19.00
CA PHE A 33 12.49 5.85 -19.85
C PHE A 33 13.15 7.02 -19.10
N PRO A 34 14.49 7.21 -19.22
CA PRO A 34 15.40 6.54 -20.15
C PRO A 34 16.13 5.29 -19.57
N VAL A 35 15.74 4.77 -18.42
CA VAL A 35 16.47 3.69 -17.74
C VAL A 35 16.37 2.37 -18.54
N PRO A 36 17.51 1.68 -18.78
CA PRO A 36 17.52 0.38 -19.44
C PRO A 36 16.91 -0.71 -18.55
N PHE A 37 16.08 -1.56 -19.12
CA PHE A 37 15.42 -2.66 -18.39
C PHE A 37 15.91 -4.07 -18.77
N GLY A 38 16.91 -4.19 -19.62
CA GLY A 38 17.44 -5.48 -20.08
C GLY A 38 17.92 -6.41 -18.96
N ARG A 39 18.39 -5.85 -17.81
CA ARG A 39 18.73 -6.63 -16.63
C ARG A 39 17.51 -7.39 -16.09
N HIS A 40 16.36 -6.74 -16.01
CA HIS A 40 15.13 -7.36 -15.48
C HIS A 40 14.61 -8.51 -16.35
N LEU A 41 14.81 -8.43 -17.67
CA LEU A 41 14.53 -9.53 -18.60
C LEU A 41 15.48 -10.72 -18.35
N ARG A 42 16.81 -10.45 -18.25
CA ARG A 42 17.81 -11.51 -18.03
C ARG A 42 17.65 -12.23 -16.70
N THR A 43 17.25 -11.51 -15.64
CA THR A 43 17.02 -12.11 -14.32
C THR A 43 15.66 -12.82 -14.21
N GLY A 44 14.80 -12.69 -15.23
CA GLY A 44 13.47 -13.28 -15.23
C GLY A 44 12.44 -12.54 -14.34
N TYR A 45 12.82 -11.41 -13.73
CA TYR A 45 11.89 -10.56 -13.00
C TYR A 45 10.80 -9.98 -13.91
N LEU A 46 11.21 -9.49 -15.09
CA LEU A 46 10.31 -9.02 -16.12
C LEU A 46 10.18 -10.13 -17.20
N LYS A 47 8.96 -10.58 -17.44
CA LYS A 47 8.63 -11.45 -18.58
C LYS A 47 8.21 -10.59 -19.75
N SER A 48 8.46 -11.07 -20.97
CA SER A 48 8.04 -10.37 -22.20
C SER A 48 7.54 -11.33 -23.27
N GLY A 49 6.70 -10.81 -24.14
CA GLY A 49 6.23 -11.51 -25.33
C GLY A 49 5.92 -10.51 -26.45
N ALA A 50 6.25 -10.84 -27.69
CA ALA A 50 5.89 -10.02 -28.84
C ALA A 50 4.36 -9.94 -28.99
N THR A 51 3.67 -11.03 -28.65
CA THR A 51 2.22 -11.16 -28.63
C THR A 51 1.74 -11.56 -27.22
N LEU A 52 0.43 -11.45 -26.97
CA LEU A 52 -0.18 -11.96 -25.74
C LEU A 52 -0.01 -13.48 -25.60
N ALA A 53 -0.02 -14.23 -26.71
CA ALA A 53 0.23 -15.66 -26.70
C ALA A 53 1.68 -16.00 -26.28
N ASP A 54 2.66 -15.22 -26.73
CA ASP A 54 4.05 -15.38 -26.30
C ASP A 54 4.22 -15.03 -24.81
N LEU A 55 3.55 -13.96 -24.35
CA LEU A 55 3.57 -13.59 -22.94
C LEU A 55 2.88 -14.66 -22.08
N ALA A 56 1.77 -15.22 -22.53
CA ALA A 56 1.09 -16.33 -21.85
C ALA A 56 2.02 -17.53 -21.66
N ARG A 57 2.77 -17.89 -22.72
CA ARG A 57 3.78 -18.96 -22.66
C ARG A 57 4.89 -18.65 -21.67
N ALA A 58 5.37 -17.39 -21.64
CA ALA A 58 6.44 -16.95 -20.73
C ALA A 58 6.01 -16.90 -19.26
N THR A 59 4.71 -16.74 -18.98
CA THR A 59 4.14 -16.61 -17.63
C THR A 59 3.44 -17.88 -17.14
N GLY A 60 3.16 -18.84 -18.05
CA GLY A 60 2.42 -20.05 -17.73
C GLY A 60 0.92 -19.87 -17.56
N VAL A 61 0.35 -18.74 -18.01
CA VAL A 61 -1.09 -18.51 -17.99
C VAL A 61 -1.75 -19.08 -19.25
N ASP A 62 -3.05 -19.37 -19.16
CA ASP A 62 -3.82 -19.81 -20.35
C ASP A 62 -3.90 -18.69 -21.39
N ALA A 63 -3.46 -18.99 -22.59
CA ALA A 63 -3.35 -18.00 -23.67
C ALA A 63 -4.72 -17.51 -24.16
N ALA A 64 -5.71 -18.41 -24.23
CA ALA A 64 -7.04 -18.05 -24.70
C ALA A 64 -7.77 -17.18 -23.65
N ALA A 65 -7.66 -17.56 -22.38
CA ALA A 65 -8.21 -16.77 -21.27
C ALA A 65 -7.54 -15.37 -21.17
N LEU A 66 -6.22 -15.30 -21.36
CA LEU A 66 -5.50 -14.02 -21.36
C LEU A 66 -5.98 -13.12 -22.52
N GLN A 67 -6.06 -13.65 -23.73
CA GLN A 67 -6.53 -12.90 -24.89
C GLN A 67 -7.96 -12.40 -24.72
N ALA A 68 -8.88 -13.25 -24.24
CA ALA A 68 -10.25 -12.87 -23.97
C ALA A 68 -10.36 -11.78 -22.90
N THR A 69 -9.58 -11.89 -21.83
CA THR A 69 -9.52 -10.89 -20.74
C THR A 69 -9.03 -9.54 -21.26
N VAL A 70 -7.94 -9.52 -22.03
CA VAL A 70 -7.38 -8.29 -22.60
C VAL A 70 -8.31 -7.69 -23.64
N ALA A 71 -8.93 -8.49 -24.48
CA ALA A 71 -9.90 -8.00 -25.48
C ALA A 71 -11.08 -7.29 -24.79
N ARG A 72 -11.69 -7.93 -23.79
CA ARG A 72 -12.78 -7.34 -23.00
C ARG A 72 -12.33 -6.07 -22.27
N PHE A 73 -11.16 -6.10 -21.62
CA PHE A 73 -10.59 -4.93 -20.96
C PHE A 73 -10.40 -3.77 -21.95
N ASN A 74 -9.81 -4.03 -23.12
CA ASN A 74 -9.53 -3.01 -24.13
C ASN A 74 -10.81 -2.37 -24.69
N GLU A 75 -11.87 -3.16 -24.88
CA GLU A 75 -13.17 -2.65 -25.30
C GLU A 75 -13.71 -1.58 -24.35
N HIS A 76 -13.67 -1.84 -23.03
CA HIS A 76 -14.13 -0.89 -22.04
C HIS A 76 -13.11 0.24 -21.82
N ALA A 77 -11.82 -0.07 -21.78
CA ALA A 77 -10.75 0.90 -21.59
C ALA A 77 -10.72 1.97 -22.69
N ALA A 78 -11.06 1.61 -23.93
CA ALA A 78 -11.18 2.56 -25.04
C ALA A 78 -12.25 3.64 -24.78
N ARG A 79 -13.28 3.33 -24.00
CA ARG A 79 -14.32 4.27 -23.55
C ARG A 79 -14.00 4.92 -22.21
N GLY A 80 -12.85 4.56 -21.59
CA GLY A 80 -12.46 5.02 -20.26
C GLY A 80 -13.24 4.36 -19.12
N GLU A 81 -13.81 3.19 -19.36
CA GLU A 81 -14.64 2.45 -18.43
C GLU A 81 -13.86 1.29 -17.81
N ASP A 82 -14.19 0.96 -16.55
CA ASP A 82 -13.79 -0.28 -15.89
C ASP A 82 -14.99 -0.85 -15.12
N PRO A 83 -15.83 -1.65 -15.78
CA PRO A 83 -17.06 -2.18 -15.18
C PRO A 83 -16.80 -3.19 -14.07
N ASP A 84 -15.62 -3.82 -14.03
CA ASP A 84 -15.31 -4.84 -13.04
C ASP A 84 -14.91 -4.24 -11.67
N PHE A 85 -14.17 -3.13 -11.68
CA PHE A 85 -13.60 -2.54 -10.45
C PHE A 85 -13.87 -1.05 -10.30
N GLY A 86 -14.45 -0.40 -11.30
CA GLY A 86 -14.75 1.04 -11.28
C GLY A 86 -13.50 1.90 -11.20
N LYS A 87 -12.38 1.48 -11.79
CA LYS A 87 -11.12 2.22 -11.77
C LYS A 87 -11.30 3.61 -12.40
N GLY A 88 -10.91 4.65 -11.65
CA GLY A 88 -11.07 6.04 -12.10
C GLY A 88 -12.47 6.63 -11.86
N SER A 89 -13.38 5.93 -11.19
CA SER A 89 -14.70 6.46 -10.83
C SER A 89 -14.66 7.40 -9.61
N LYS A 90 -13.61 7.32 -8.78
CA LYS A 90 -13.45 8.12 -7.56
C LYS A 90 -12.34 9.15 -7.71
N ALA A 91 -12.51 10.31 -7.04
CA ALA A 91 -11.53 11.39 -7.06
C ALA A 91 -10.12 10.93 -6.67
N TYR A 92 -9.99 10.09 -5.65
CA TYR A 92 -8.70 9.53 -5.23
C TYR A 92 -8.02 8.71 -6.33
N ASN A 93 -8.76 7.87 -7.06
CA ASN A 93 -8.18 7.14 -8.19
C ASN A 93 -7.71 8.10 -9.29
N ARG A 94 -8.55 9.07 -9.63
CA ARG A 94 -8.23 10.05 -10.70
C ARG A 94 -7.02 10.91 -10.35
N TYR A 95 -6.87 11.31 -9.10
CA TYR A 95 -5.68 12.01 -8.60
C TYR A 95 -4.39 11.21 -8.78
N GLN A 96 -4.46 9.89 -8.63
CA GLN A 96 -3.32 8.97 -8.81
C GLN A 96 -3.05 8.61 -10.28
N GLY A 97 -3.93 9.00 -11.18
CA GLY A 97 -3.84 8.71 -12.61
C GLY A 97 -3.00 9.73 -13.37
N ASP A 98 -2.85 9.48 -14.67
CA ASP A 98 -2.22 10.42 -15.60
C ASP A 98 -3.28 11.36 -16.19
N ALA A 99 -3.22 12.63 -15.82
CA ALA A 99 -4.17 13.64 -16.31
C ALA A 99 -4.18 13.81 -17.85
N LEU A 100 -3.10 13.41 -18.52
CA LEU A 100 -2.99 13.45 -19.98
C LEU A 100 -3.65 12.24 -20.65
N ASN A 101 -3.94 11.19 -19.89
CA ASN A 101 -4.63 10.00 -20.41
C ASN A 101 -6.14 10.24 -20.39
N THR A 102 -6.75 10.31 -21.58
CA THR A 102 -8.18 10.56 -21.75
C THR A 102 -8.86 9.38 -22.43
N PRO A 103 -10.15 9.12 -22.14
CA PRO A 103 -11.09 9.87 -21.29
C PRO A 103 -10.97 9.58 -19.79
N ASN A 104 -10.23 8.57 -19.37
CA ASN A 104 -10.04 8.19 -17.97
C ASN A 104 -8.54 8.18 -17.62
N PRO A 105 -8.08 8.99 -16.65
CA PRO A 105 -6.66 9.06 -16.27
C PRO A 105 -6.10 7.74 -15.70
N CYS A 106 -6.97 6.79 -15.35
CA CYS A 106 -6.57 5.56 -14.66
C CYS A 106 -6.64 4.31 -15.54
N VAL A 107 -7.19 4.40 -16.76
CA VAL A 107 -7.48 3.24 -17.60
C VAL A 107 -7.11 3.56 -19.05
N ALA A 108 -6.32 2.67 -19.66
CA ALA A 108 -5.95 2.74 -21.07
C ALA A 108 -5.88 1.32 -21.66
N PRO A 109 -6.20 1.14 -22.95
CA PRO A 109 -6.05 -0.16 -23.59
C PRO A 109 -4.61 -0.65 -23.61
N LEU A 110 -4.42 -1.96 -23.44
CA LEU A 110 -3.19 -2.67 -23.78
C LEU A 110 -3.19 -2.91 -25.29
N ALA A 111 -2.70 -1.93 -26.08
CA ALA A 111 -2.95 -1.92 -27.50
C ALA A 111 -1.85 -2.57 -28.33
N THR A 112 -0.59 -2.37 -28.00
CA THR A 112 0.51 -2.70 -28.91
C THR A 112 1.66 -3.38 -28.19
N GLY A 113 2.04 -4.56 -28.67
CA GLY A 113 3.22 -5.28 -28.18
C GLY A 113 4.53 -4.53 -28.50
N PRO A 114 5.65 -4.98 -27.91
CA PRO A 114 5.73 -6.12 -26.99
C PRO A 114 5.00 -5.89 -25.68
N PHE A 115 4.47 -6.98 -25.11
CA PHE A 115 3.80 -6.99 -23.81
C PHE A 115 4.75 -7.49 -22.73
N TYR A 116 4.53 -7.03 -21.50
CA TYR A 116 5.37 -7.36 -20.37
C TYR A 116 4.53 -7.78 -19.17
N ALA A 117 5.13 -8.58 -18.31
CA ALA A 117 4.50 -8.98 -17.05
C ALA A 117 5.52 -9.12 -15.92
N ILE A 118 5.10 -8.74 -14.72
CA ILE A 118 5.79 -9.08 -13.47
C ILE A 118 4.89 -9.92 -12.58
N LYS A 119 5.50 -10.84 -11.82
CA LYS A 119 4.77 -11.66 -10.86
C LYS A 119 4.55 -10.85 -9.59
N LEU A 120 3.31 -10.74 -9.16
CA LEU A 120 2.93 -10.16 -7.88
C LEU A 120 2.69 -11.27 -6.86
N VAL A 121 3.23 -11.13 -5.68
CA VAL A 121 2.99 -11.97 -4.53
C VAL A 121 2.39 -11.14 -3.41
N VAL A 122 1.72 -11.78 -2.46
CA VAL A 122 1.24 -11.08 -1.27
C VAL A 122 2.40 -10.76 -0.35
N GLY A 123 2.33 -9.62 0.29
CA GLY A 123 3.21 -9.16 1.34
C GLY A 123 2.44 -8.21 2.23
N ASP A 124 2.97 -7.91 3.39
CA ASP A 124 2.45 -6.86 4.25
C ASP A 124 3.42 -5.68 4.34
N ILE A 125 2.88 -4.51 4.66
CA ILE A 125 3.63 -3.28 4.87
C ILE A 125 3.65 -2.91 6.36
N GLY A 126 2.92 -3.65 7.17
CA GLY A 126 2.80 -3.46 8.61
C GLY A 126 1.56 -4.15 9.17
N THR A 127 1.43 -4.13 10.48
CA THR A 127 0.31 -4.72 11.20
C THR A 127 -0.71 -3.66 11.59
N PHE A 128 -1.97 -4.07 11.75
CA PHE A 128 -3.04 -3.25 12.32
C PHE A 128 -3.44 -3.73 13.72
N ALA A 129 -3.17 -4.99 14.01
CA ALA A 129 -3.25 -5.53 15.37
C ALA A 129 -1.99 -5.13 16.16
N GLY A 130 -2.17 -4.82 17.45
CA GLY A 130 -1.07 -4.42 18.30
C GLY A 130 -1.55 -4.18 19.73
N LEU A 131 -0.67 -3.62 20.55
CA LEU A 131 -0.97 -3.26 21.94
C LEU A 131 -2.05 -2.18 21.99
N ILE A 132 -3.05 -2.38 22.83
CA ILE A 132 -4.10 -1.39 23.06
C ILE A 132 -3.54 -0.29 23.94
N THR A 133 -3.72 0.96 23.52
CA THR A 133 -3.25 2.13 24.24
C THR A 133 -4.38 3.13 24.46
N ASP A 134 -4.19 4.01 25.42
CA ASP A 134 -5.01 5.21 25.57
C ASP A 134 -4.57 6.34 24.60
N GLU A 135 -5.18 7.51 24.72
CA GLU A 135 -4.87 8.70 23.91
C GLU A 135 -3.48 9.27 24.16
N ARG A 136 -2.84 8.93 25.28
CA ARG A 136 -1.45 9.29 25.64
C ARG A 136 -0.45 8.20 25.29
N THR A 137 -0.88 7.18 24.54
CA THR A 137 -0.08 6.04 24.08
C THR A 137 0.40 5.09 25.18
N ARG A 138 -0.12 5.21 26.41
CA ARG A 138 0.16 4.27 27.48
C ARG A 138 -0.51 2.94 27.18
N VAL A 139 0.22 1.86 27.31
CA VAL A 139 -0.33 0.51 27.10
C VAL A 139 -1.32 0.18 28.22
N LEU A 140 -2.46 -0.38 27.84
CA LEU A 140 -3.52 -0.76 28.77
C LEU A 140 -3.45 -2.26 29.08
N ASP A 141 -3.68 -2.60 30.36
CA ASP A 141 -3.85 -3.98 30.80
C ASP A 141 -5.24 -4.55 30.43
N ALA A 142 -5.53 -5.77 30.89
CA ALA A 142 -6.80 -6.45 30.65
C ALA A 142 -8.01 -5.73 31.28
N GLN A 143 -7.79 -4.92 32.31
CA GLN A 143 -8.80 -4.10 33.00
C GLN A 143 -8.90 -2.69 32.44
N ARG A 144 -8.23 -2.43 31.31
CA ARG A 144 -8.17 -1.11 30.65
C ARG A 144 -7.49 -0.03 31.50
N GLN A 145 -6.60 -0.42 32.42
CA GLN A 145 -5.80 0.52 33.20
C GLN A 145 -4.43 0.69 32.55
N PRO A 146 -3.87 1.91 32.53
CA PRO A 146 -2.53 2.15 32.01
C PRO A 146 -1.47 1.42 32.82
N ILE A 147 -0.60 0.68 32.15
CA ILE A 147 0.58 0.05 32.76
C ILE A 147 1.63 1.17 32.96
N PRO A 148 2.07 1.44 34.20
CA PRO A 148 3.01 2.51 34.45
C PRO A 148 4.33 2.35 33.69
N GLY A 149 4.79 3.42 33.04
CA GLY A 149 6.06 3.45 32.30
C GLY A 149 6.07 2.70 30.97
N LEU A 150 4.95 2.07 30.57
CA LEU A 150 4.87 1.33 29.30
C LEU A 150 4.07 2.10 28.25
N TYR A 151 4.71 2.35 27.11
CA TYR A 151 4.14 3.06 25.96
C TYR A 151 4.29 2.23 24.69
N ALA A 152 3.37 2.40 23.74
CA ALA A 152 3.48 1.81 22.42
C ALA A 152 3.05 2.79 21.33
N VAL A 153 3.86 2.87 20.28
CA VAL A 153 3.61 3.71 19.09
C VAL A 153 3.93 2.92 17.82
N GLY A 154 3.58 3.46 16.68
CA GLY A 154 3.90 2.82 15.41
C GLY A 154 3.12 1.54 15.18
N ASN A 155 3.76 0.56 14.53
CA ASN A 155 3.14 -0.72 14.18
C ASN A 155 2.96 -1.68 15.38
N ASP A 156 3.60 -1.40 16.52
CA ASP A 156 3.42 -2.18 17.75
C ASP A 156 2.11 -1.83 18.47
N ARG A 157 1.54 -0.69 18.14
CA ARG A 157 0.26 -0.21 18.66
C ARG A 157 -0.89 -0.68 17.77
N ALA A 158 -2.05 -1.00 18.35
CA ALA A 158 -3.28 -1.23 17.60
C ALA A 158 -3.64 0.00 16.74
N SER A 159 -3.89 -0.23 15.46
CA SER A 159 -4.15 0.86 14.51
C SER A 159 -5.45 1.60 14.82
N ILE A 160 -5.40 2.92 14.78
CA ILE A 160 -6.61 3.78 14.84
C ILE A 160 -7.53 3.60 13.63
N MET A 161 -7.03 2.98 12.55
CA MET A 161 -7.80 2.70 11.32
C MET A 161 -8.50 1.34 11.35
N GLY A 162 -8.35 0.57 12.42
CA GLY A 162 -9.12 -0.65 12.66
C GLY A 162 -8.98 -1.72 11.58
N GLY A 163 -7.82 -1.94 10.99
CA GLY A 163 -7.58 -2.96 9.97
C GLY A 163 -7.82 -2.50 8.53
N ASN A 164 -7.97 -1.18 8.31
CA ASN A 164 -8.09 -0.58 6.99
C ASN A 164 -6.85 0.22 6.63
N TYR A 165 -6.51 0.24 5.34
CA TYR A 165 -5.46 1.09 4.78
C TYR A 165 -6.10 2.18 3.89
N PRO A 166 -6.50 3.33 4.45
CA PRO A 166 -7.26 4.34 3.71
C PRO A 166 -6.45 5.09 2.65
N GLY A 167 -5.12 5.11 2.75
CA GLY A 167 -4.28 5.78 1.78
C GLY A 167 -2.83 5.95 2.18
N ALA A 168 -2.03 6.56 1.31
CA ALA A 168 -0.63 6.86 1.56
C ALA A 168 -0.45 7.75 2.79
N GLY A 169 0.62 7.49 3.56
CA GLY A 169 0.91 8.23 4.79
C GLY A 169 0.31 7.65 6.07
N ILE A 170 -0.60 6.66 5.95
CA ILE A 170 -1.28 6.07 7.11
C ILE A 170 -0.33 5.37 8.10
N THR A 171 0.84 4.94 7.65
CA THR A 171 1.86 4.38 8.53
C THR A 171 2.63 5.50 9.24
N HIS A 172 3.19 6.45 8.47
CA HIS A 172 4.04 7.50 9.02
C HIS A 172 3.26 8.58 9.79
N GLY A 173 2.09 8.98 9.32
CA GLY A 173 1.28 10.02 9.96
C GLY A 173 0.94 9.68 11.41
N PRO A 174 0.26 8.57 11.69
CA PRO A 174 -0.01 8.15 13.06
C PRO A 174 1.25 7.89 13.88
N ASN A 175 2.29 7.26 13.30
CA ASN A 175 3.52 6.97 14.03
C ASN A 175 4.20 8.24 14.53
N MET A 176 4.32 9.26 13.71
CA MET A 176 4.92 10.55 14.07
C MET A 176 4.05 11.29 15.08
N THR A 177 2.72 11.32 14.87
CA THR A 177 1.78 11.99 15.77
C THR A 177 1.81 11.36 17.17
N PHE A 178 1.69 10.04 17.25
CA PHE A 178 1.69 9.36 18.53
C PHE A 178 3.07 9.34 19.19
N GLY A 179 4.15 9.32 18.42
CA GLY A 179 5.51 9.50 18.93
C GLY A 179 5.70 10.88 19.59
N PHE A 180 5.18 11.92 18.97
CA PHE A 180 5.20 13.29 19.54
C PHE A 180 4.38 13.36 20.85
N ILE A 181 3.16 12.80 20.87
CA ILE A 181 2.31 12.75 22.06
C ILE A 181 3.03 12.01 23.21
N THR A 182 3.64 10.85 22.89
CA THR A 182 4.40 10.06 23.87
C THR A 182 5.54 10.86 24.49
N ALA A 183 6.34 11.50 23.64
CA ALA A 183 7.52 12.26 24.09
C ALA A 183 7.12 13.40 25.02
N ASN A 184 6.08 14.17 24.66
CA ASN A 184 5.58 15.23 25.53
C ASN A 184 5.04 14.69 26.86
N HIS A 185 4.25 13.62 26.80
CA HIS A 185 3.71 13.03 28.04
C HIS A 185 4.82 12.54 28.98
N ILE A 186 5.88 11.90 28.47
CA ILE A 186 7.02 11.47 29.27
C ILE A 186 7.78 12.68 29.88
N ALA A 187 7.98 13.73 29.08
CA ALA A 187 8.63 14.95 29.57
C ALA A 187 7.83 15.62 30.69
N ASP A 188 6.52 15.72 30.52
CA ASP A 188 5.64 16.30 31.57
C ASP A 188 5.68 15.48 32.87
N GLN A 189 5.69 14.13 32.75
CA GLN A 189 5.83 13.27 33.94
C GLN A 189 7.18 13.49 34.67
N ALA A 190 8.26 13.61 33.90
CA ALA A 190 9.58 13.88 34.47
C ALA A 190 9.64 15.24 35.21
N HIS A 191 9.06 16.27 34.60
CA HIS A 191 9.00 17.59 35.24
C HIS A 191 8.17 17.59 36.52
N ASN A 192 7.02 16.90 36.53
CA ASN A 192 6.17 16.80 37.71
C ASN A 192 6.80 15.99 38.84
N THR A 193 7.71 15.06 38.52
CA THR A 193 8.42 14.24 39.52
C THR A 193 9.63 14.99 40.15
N THR A 194 10.16 15.98 39.42
CA THR A 194 11.32 16.78 39.88
C THR A 194 10.94 18.11 40.55
N ALA A 195 9.68 18.52 40.50
CA ALA A 195 9.21 19.69 41.23
C ALA A 195 9.23 19.40 42.75
N PRO A 196 10.01 20.13 43.57
CA PRO A 196 9.98 19.93 44.99
C PRO A 196 8.56 20.22 45.51
N ALA A 197 8.07 19.37 46.41
CA ALA A 197 6.82 19.62 47.11
C ALA A 197 6.95 20.97 47.80
N VAL A 198 6.23 21.98 47.31
CA VAL A 198 6.09 23.25 48.00
C VAL A 198 5.23 22.97 49.23
N GLU A 199 5.89 22.70 50.38
CA GLU A 199 5.22 22.70 51.68
C GLU A 199 4.65 24.11 51.90
N CYS A 200 3.39 24.29 51.67
CA CYS A 200 2.66 25.47 52.07
C CYS A 200 2.52 25.40 53.61
N ARG A 201 3.53 25.88 54.37
CA ARG A 201 3.37 26.13 55.81
C ARG A 201 2.44 27.32 55.97
N VAL A 202 1.16 27.06 56.17
CA VAL A 202 0.21 28.06 56.66
C VAL A 202 0.57 28.28 58.13
N GLY A 203 1.35 29.34 58.40
CA GLY A 203 1.51 29.86 59.76
C GLY A 203 0.21 30.56 60.15
N LEU A 204 -0.53 29.99 61.06
CA LEU A 204 -1.59 30.68 61.74
C LEU A 204 -0.97 31.35 62.97
N PRO A 205 -1.37 32.61 63.34
CA PRO A 205 -0.89 33.36 64.50
C PRO A 205 -1.34 32.77 65.83
#